data_6b69e74e694185a76eea6599d46f49a1
#
_entry.id   6b69e74e694185a76eea6599d46f49a1
#
_cell.length_a   1.000
_cell.length_b   1.000
_cell.length_c   1.000
_cell.angle_alpha   90.00
_cell.angle_beta   90.00
_cell.angle_gamma   90.00
#
_symmetry.space_group_name_H-M   'P 1'
#
loop_
_entity.id
_entity.type
_entity.pdbx_description
1 polymer ?
#
loop_
_entity_poly.entity_id
_entity_poly.type
_entity_poly.pdbx_seq_one_letter_code
_entity_poly.pdbx_strand_id
1 'polypeptide(L)'
;MHDPLTRRRLFGVTLGAAALAACSAPGQPPAPAGSTPPQAVPPPSSTPPPSSSPHPQGPATELVRSSSGRPQVALTFHGAGDPQVARQVLDVVHQHGARITVLAVGTWLAEHPDAARMIRDGGHELGNHTWSHPALSGYAAEPMYAEIQRCRDKLAELTGSPGNFFRQSQGQHATPEELVEAGKAGYARVLSYDIDSLDWKDPGPAAIRAAVAKARAGSVVSMHFGHPGTVAALPGILTALADRGLTPVTASDLLA
;
A
#
# COMPACT_ATOMS: atom_id res chain seq x y z
N MET A 1 27.14 46.93 21.65
CA MET A 1 28.00 46.73 22.83
C MET A 1 27.91 45.28 23.24
N HIS A 2 29.09 44.62 23.10
CA HIS A 2 29.56 43.36 23.72
C HIS A 2 29.08 42.05 23.13
N ASP A 3 29.86 41.58 22.15
CA ASP A 3 30.36 40.24 21.90
C ASP A 3 31.49 39.91 22.95
N PRO A 4 32.14 38.75 22.94
CA PRO A 4 31.91 37.34 22.71
C PRO A 4 32.45 36.45 23.86
N LEU A 5 32.53 35.10 23.70
CA LEU A 5 33.67 34.25 24.07
C LEU A 5 33.45 32.75 23.77
N THR A 6 34.06 32.32 22.73
CA THR A 6 34.88 31.13 22.43
C THR A 6 35.30 30.25 23.63
N ARG A 7 35.14 28.92 23.53
CA ARG A 7 36.09 27.95 24.07
C ARG A 7 36.22 26.68 23.20
N ARG A 8 37.31 26.64 22.47
CA ARG A 8 37.97 25.41 21.96
C ARG A 8 38.52 24.61 23.13
N ARG A 9 38.45 23.28 23.07
CA ARG A 9 39.49 22.40 23.66
C ARG A 9 39.78 21.26 22.68
N LEU A 10 41.09 21.19 22.30
CA LEU A 10 41.82 20.14 21.64
C LEU A 10 42.41 19.15 22.64
N PHE A 11 42.96 18.05 22.07
CA PHE A 11 43.90 17.03 22.61
C PHE A 11 43.18 15.79 23.20
N GLY A 12 43.58 14.53 22.92
CA GLY A 12 44.91 14.07 22.50
C GLY A 12 44.90 12.65 21.94
N VAL A 13 45.89 12.45 21.14
CA VAL A 13 46.32 11.21 20.50
C VAL A 13 47.15 10.39 21.48
N THR A 14 46.95 9.07 21.55
CA THR A 14 47.94 8.15 22.07
C THR A 14 48.12 6.96 21.13
N LEU A 15 49.31 6.89 20.52
CA LEU A 15 49.88 5.70 19.89
C LEU A 15 50.39 4.77 21.00
N GLY A 16 50.25 3.47 20.84
CA GLY A 16 50.90 2.43 21.63
C GLY A 16 51.29 1.25 20.74
N ALA A 17 52.58 0.97 20.69
CA ALA A 17 53.26 0.10 19.74
C ALA A 17 53.30 -1.37 20.17
N ALA A 18 53.35 -2.23 19.19
CA ALA A 18 53.98 -3.52 18.96
C ALA A 18 54.52 -4.37 20.13
N ALA A 19 54.26 -5.66 20.08
CA ALA A 19 55.20 -6.72 20.45
C ALA A 19 54.94 -8.00 19.64
N LEU A 20 55.96 -8.36 18.84
CA LEU A 20 56.12 -9.65 18.17
C LEU A 20 56.63 -10.68 19.19
N ALA A 21 56.03 -11.87 19.23
CA ALA A 21 56.66 -13.05 19.82
C ALA A 21 56.41 -14.23 18.89
N ALA A 22 57.50 -14.70 18.29
CA ALA A 22 57.61 -15.98 17.61
C ALA A 22 57.97 -17.07 18.63
N CYS A 23 57.32 -18.24 18.55
CA CYS A 23 57.89 -19.52 19.01
C CYS A 23 57.19 -20.74 18.41
N SER A 24 57.96 -21.43 17.57
CA SER A 24 58.16 -22.89 17.47
C SER A 24 56.98 -23.85 17.43
N ALA A 25 56.90 -24.56 16.32
CA ALA A 25 56.16 -25.82 16.16
C ALA A 25 56.88 -26.99 16.88
N PRO A 26 56.12 -28.00 17.31
CA PRO A 26 56.53 -29.38 17.04
C PRO A 26 55.36 -30.32 16.69
N GLY A 27 55.69 -31.29 15.85
CA GLY A 27 55.14 -32.67 15.94
C GLY A 27 53.81 -32.96 15.29
N GLN A 28 53.89 -33.47 14.07
CA GLN A 28 52.77 -34.10 13.34
C GLN A 28 52.61 -35.57 13.84
N PRO A 29 51.42 -36.00 14.29
CA PRO A 29 51.11 -37.40 14.48
C PRO A 29 50.59 -38.05 13.18
N PRO A 30 50.68 -39.37 13.04
CA PRO A 30 50.43 -40.08 11.78
C PRO A 30 48.93 -40.14 11.43
N ALA A 31 48.63 -40.16 10.12
CA ALA A 31 47.31 -40.25 9.55
C ALA A 31 46.64 -41.61 9.86
N PRO A 32 45.33 -41.62 10.20
CA PRO A 32 44.53 -42.83 10.15
C PRO A 32 44.04 -43.08 8.73
N ALA A 33 44.05 -44.35 8.33
CA ALA A 33 43.61 -44.86 7.05
C ALA A 33 42.08 -44.82 6.90
N GLY A 34 41.65 -44.52 5.68
CA GLY A 34 40.38 -45.00 5.12
C GLY A 34 39.13 -44.25 5.53
N SER A 35 38.82 -43.14 4.84
CA SER A 35 37.48 -42.63 4.81
C SER A 35 36.95 -42.62 3.37
N THR A 36 35.91 -43.38 3.16
CA THR A 36 35.10 -43.43 1.92
C THR A 36 34.64 -41.99 1.57
N PRO A 37 34.71 -41.52 0.34
CA PRO A 37 34.22 -40.21 -0.06
C PRO A 37 32.72 -40.10 0.24
N PRO A 38 32.24 -38.98 0.80
CA PRO A 38 30.82 -38.78 0.97
C PRO A 38 30.11 -38.70 -0.39
N GLN A 39 29.07 -39.49 -0.54
CA GLN A 39 28.17 -39.42 -1.69
C GLN A 39 27.63 -37.99 -1.80
N ALA A 40 27.72 -37.42 -3.01
CA ALA A 40 27.13 -36.13 -3.35
C ALA A 40 25.61 -36.20 -3.11
N VAL A 41 25.11 -35.43 -2.19
CA VAL A 41 23.68 -35.20 -2.01
C VAL A 41 23.20 -34.46 -3.25
N PRO A 42 22.18 -34.96 -3.98
CA PRO A 42 21.64 -34.22 -5.11
C PRO A 42 21.10 -32.84 -4.63
N PRO A 43 21.26 -31.80 -5.44
CA PRO A 43 20.74 -30.46 -5.06
C PRO A 43 19.24 -30.58 -4.82
N PRO A 44 18.67 -29.82 -3.87
CA PRO A 44 17.24 -29.81 -3.63
C PRO A 44 16.54 -29.42 -4.93
N SER A 45 15.57 -30.24 -5.35
CA SER A 45 14.72 -29.95 -6.48
C SER A 45 14.09 -28.57 -6.28
N SER A 46 14.40 -27.65 -7.19
CA SER A 46 13.75 -26.34 -7.24
C SER A 46 12.26 -26.58 -7.50
N THR A 47 11.45 -26.41 -6.46
CA THR A 47 10.00 -26.35 -6.59
C THR A 47 9.71 -25.18 -7.55
N PRO A 48 8.97 -25.39 -8.65
CA PRO A 48 8.59 -24.29 -9.53
C PRO A 48 7.83 -23.25 -8.70
N PRO A 49 8.00 -21.93 -8.98
CA PRO A 49 7.24 -20.91 -8.31
C PRO A 49 5.74 -21.19 -8.46
N PRO A 50 4.90 -20.84 -7.46
CA PRO A 50 3.48 -21.09 -7.53
C PRO A 50 2.92 -20.48 -8.81
N SER A 51 2.20 -21.29 -9.58
CA SER A 51 1.55 -20.92 -10.83
C SER A 51 0.76 -19.63 -10.62
N SER A 52 1.12 -18.58 -11.36
CA SER A 52 0.36 -17.34 -11.40
C SER A 52 -1.09 -17.66 -11.72
N SER A 53 -2.01 -17.19 -10.89
CA SER A 53 -3.45 -17.24 -11.18
C SER A 53 -3.69 -16.75 -12.61
N PRO A 54 -4.58 -17.36 -13.40
CA PRO A 54 -4.81 -16.96 -14.78
C PRO A 54 -5.19 -15.48 -14.79
N HIS A 55 -4.45 -14.69 -15.57
CA HIS A 55 -4.77 -13.29 -15.79
C HIS A 55 -6.12 -13.19 -16.50
N PRO A 56 -6.97 -12.19 -16.19
CA PRO A 56 -8.15 -11.90 -16.99
C PRO A 56 -7.78 -11.78 -18.47
N GLN A 57 -8.52 -12.47 -19.33
CA GLN A 57 -8.23 -12.56 -20.78
C GLN A 57 -8.89 -11.40 -21.58
N GLY A 58 -9.35 -10.34 -20.92
CA GLY A 58 -10.04 -9.22 -21.56
C GLY A 58 -9.99 -7.94 -20.73
N PRO A 59 -10.62 -6.86 -21.21
CA PRO A 59 -10.70 -5.60 -20.46
C PRO A 59 -11.33 -5.81 -19.09
N ALA A 60 -10.84 -5.07 -18.09
CA ALA A 60 -11.45 -5.03 -16.77
C ALA A 60 -12.87 -4.42 -16.83
N THR A 61 -13.71 -4.74 -15.86
CA THR A 61 -15.02 -4.13 -15.70
C THR A 61 -14.95 -2.98 -14.69
N GLU A 62 -15.43 -1.80 -15.07
CA GLU A 62 -15.56 -0.67 -14.16
C GLU A 62 -16.73 -0.87 -13.20
N LEU A 63 -16.48 -0.65 -11.91
CA LEU A 63 -17.46 -0.69 -10.83
C LEU A 63 -17.48 0.67 -10.14
N VAL A 64 -18.64 1.32 -10.14
CA VAL A 64 -18.83 2.67 -9.59
C VAL A 64 -19.56 2.61 -8.24
N ARG A 65 -20.46 1.64 -8.10
CA ARG A 65 -21.27 1.38 -6.91
C ARG A 65 -21.84 -0.03 -6.94
N SER A 66 -22.33 -0.51 -5.79
CA SER A 66 -23.11 -1.75 -5.72
C SER A 66 -24.58 -1.52 -6.04
N SER A 67 -25.20 -2.50 -6.68
CA SER A 67 -26.66 -2.58 -6.92
C SER A 67 -27.36 -3.56 -5.98
N SER A 68 -26.67 -4.12 -4.98
CA SER A 68 -27.20 -5.17 -4.09
C SER A 68 -28.35 -4.73 -3.19
N GLY A 69 -28.53 -3.41 -3.00
CA GLY A 69 -29.52 -2.85 -2.07
C GLY A 69 -29.18 -3.03 -0.58
N ARG A 70 -28.07 -3.71 -0.25
CA ARG A 70 -27.64 -3.86 1.14
C ARG A 70 -27.31 -2.48 1.75
N PRO A 71 -27.62 -2.22 3.03
CA PRO A 71 -27.37 -0.93 3.68
C PRO A 71 -25.89 -0.78 4.04
N GLN A 72 -25.03 -0.87 3.03
CA GLN A 72 -23.58 -0.82 3.14
C GLN A 72 -23.01 0.25 2.23
N VAL A 73 -21.86 0.80 2.59
CA VAL A 73 -21.07 1.76 1.80
C VAL A 73 -19.59 1.36 1.84
N ALA A 74 -18.83 1.65 0.80
CA ALA A 74 -17.39 1.54 0.83
C ALA A 74 -16.77 2.93 0.96
N LEU A 75 -16.10 3.21 2.07
CA LEU A 75 -15.20 4.33 2.18
C LEU A 75 -13.85 3.90 1.60
N THR A 76 -13.42 4.52 0.51
CA THR A 76 -12.20 4.16 -0.20
C THR A 76 -11.22 5.31 -0.18
N PHE A 77 -9.97 5.02 0.15
CA PHE A 77 -8.94 6.03 0.33
C PHE A 77 -7.82 5.87 -0.70
N HIS A 78 -7.36 6.96 -1.28
CA HIS A 78 -6.12 6.98 -2.02
C HIS A 78 -4.96 6.99 -1.02
N GLY A 79 -4.16 5.92 -1.06
CA GLY A 79 -3.05 5.70 -0.13
C GLY A 79 -1.79 6.41 -0.60
N ALA A 80 -1.64 7.66 -0.18
CA ALA A 80 -0.48 8.52 -0.43
C ALA A 80 -0.37 9.59 0.66
N GLY A 81 0.73 10.35 0.69
CA GLY A 81 0.96 11.45 1.63
C GLY A 81 1.62 11.01 2.93
N ASP A 82 1.46 11.82 3.98
CA ASP A 82 2.10 11.59 5.27
C ASP A 82 1.58 10.29 5.94
N PRO A 83 2.44 9.31 6.23
CA PRO A 83 2.04 8.07 6.90
C PRO A 83 1.48 8.29 8.32
N GLN A 84 1.78 9.41 8.97
CA GLN A 84 1.18 9.77 10.26
C GLN A 84 -0.32 10.11 10.09
N VAL A 85 -0.68 10.85 9.04
CA VAL A 85 -2.08 11.15 8.71
C VAL A 85 -2.82 9.86 8.35
N ALA A 86 -2.18 8.97 7.57
CA ALA A 86 -2.73 7.65 7.27
C ALA A 86 -3.04 6.85 8.55
N ARG A 87 -2.12 6.82 9.50
CA ARG A 87 -2.30 6.16 10.80
C ARG A 87 -3.49 6.75 11.57
N GLN A 88 -3.59 8.08 11.64
CA GLN A 88 -4.71 8.74 12.31
C GLN A 88 -6.07 8.39 11.67
N VAL A 89 -6.15 8.29 10.34
CA VAL A 89 -7.35 7.80 9.65
C VAL A 89 -7.71 6.39 10.09
N LEU A 90 -6.73 5.47 10.08
CA LEU A 90 -6.94 4.07 10.47
C LEU A 90 -7.34 3.94 11.95
N ASP A 91 -6.77 4.74 12.84
CA ASP A 91 -7.14 4.78 14.26
C ASP A 91 -8.60 5.19 14.45
N VAL A 92 -9.06 6.22 13.74
CA VAL A 92 -10.47 6.67 13.78
C VAL A 92 -11.40 5.58 13.25
N VAL A 93 -11.04 4.95 12.11
CA VAL A 93 -11.83 3.85 11.51
C VAL A 93 -11.94 2.68 12.47
N HIS A 94 -10.84 2.29 13.11
CA HIS A 94 -10.79 1.22 14.10
C HIS A 94 -11.68 1.52 15.33
N GLN A 95 -11.61 2.74 15.87
CA GLN A 95 -12.43 3.19 17.01
C GLN A 95 -13.94 3.09 16.73
N HIS A 96 -14.35 3.20 15.48
CA HIS A 96 -15.75 3.07 15.05
C HIS A 96 -16.12 1.67 14.56
N GLY A 97 -15.22 0.69 14.65
CA GLY A 97 -15.45 -0.67 14.19
C GLY A 97 -15.70 -0.79 12.68
N ALA A 98 -15.28 0.19 11.90
CA ALA A 98 -15.47 0.25 10.46
C ALA A 98 -14.31 -0.43 9.70
N ARG A 99 -14.59 -0.86 8.45
CA ARG A 99 -13.57 -1.35 7.52
C ARG A 99 -13.57 -0.52 6.25
N ILE A 100 -12.41 -0.30 5.68
CA ILE A 100 -12.21 0.55 4.51
C ILE A 100 -11.41 -0.19 3.44
N THR A 101 -11.38 0.38 2.24
CA THR A 101 -10.47 -0.04 1.16
C THR A 101 -9.49 1.08 0.86
N VAL A 102 -8.20 0.74 0.78
CA VAL A 102 -7.13 1.67 0.43
C VAL A 102 -6.58 1.30 -0.93
N LEU A 103 -6.70 2.18 -1.91
CA LEU A 103 -6.06 2.07 -3.21
C LEU A 103 -4.72 2.81 -3.09
N ALA A 104 -3.61 2.07 -2.96
CA ALA A 104 -2.33 2.65 -2.60
C ALA A 104 -1.45 2.94 -3.82
N VAL A 105 -0.76 4.07 -3.78
CA VAL A 105 0.24 4.47 -4.77
C VAL A 105 1.53 3.66 -4.53
N GLY A 106 2.09 3.09 -5.59
CA GLY A 106 3.23 2.18 -5.51
C GLY A 106 4.50 2.82 -4.94
N THR A 107 4.80 4.08 -5.29
CA THR A 107 5.93 4.84 -4.73
C THR A 107 5.77 5.05 -3.24
N TRP A 108 4.56 5.38 -2.78
CA TRP A 108 4.27 5.54 -1.35
C TRP A 108 4.47 4.22 -0.58
N LEU A 109 4.05 3.09 -1.16
CA LEU A 109 4.29 1.77 -0.57
C LEU A 109 5.79 1.39 -0.56
N ALA A 110 6.56 1.82 -1.56
CA ALA A 110 8.00 1.59 -1.62
C ALA A 110 8.76 2.40 -0.56
N GLU A 111 8.32 3.63 -0.30
CA GLU A 111 8.88 4.52 0.72
C GLU A 111 8.42 4.14 2.14
N HIS A 112 7.20 3.58 2.27
CA HIS A 112 6.57 3.24 3.54
C HIS A 112 6.04 1.78 3.53
N PRO A 113 6.91 0.76 3.45
CA PRO A 113 6.47 -0.65 3.33
C PRO A 113 5.64 -1.13 4.53
N ASP A 114 5.85 -0.55 5.71
CA ASP A 114 5.05 -0.87 6.90
C ASP A 114 3.58 -0.41 6.79
N ALA A 115 3.27 0.55 5.91
CA ALA A 115 1.91 1.01 5.68
C ALA A 115 1.02 -0.11 5.12
N ALA A 116 1.55 -0.95 4.23
CA ALA A 116 0.81 -2.10 3.69
C ALA A 116 0.39 -3.07 4.81
N ARG A 117 1.29 -3.33 5.75
CA ARG A 117 1.05 -4.19 6.91
C ARG A 117 0.03 -3.56 7.85
N MET A 118 0.20 -2.29 8.20
CA MET A 118 -0.71 -1.53 9.06
C MET A 118 -2.15 -1.56 8.53
N ILE A 119 -2.36 -1.38 7.22
CA ILE A 119 -3.67 -1.43 6.59
C ILE A 119 -4.27 -2.85 6.70
N ARG A 120 -3.52 -3.88 6.37
CA ARG A 120 -3.99 -5.27 6.40
C ARG A 120 -4.28 -5.79 7.80
N ASP A 121 -3.38 -5.52 8.74
CA ASP A 121 -3.52 -5.98 10.14
C ASP A 121 -4.72 -5.31 10.82
N GLY A 122 -5.10 -4.10 10.37
CA GLY A 122 -6.34 -3.43 10.74
C GLY A 122 -7.61 -4.05 10.13
N GLY A 123 -7.50 -5.12 9.33
CA GLY A 123 -8.65 -5.76 8.66
C GLY A 123 -9.19 -4.98 7.48
N HIS A 124 -8.40 -4.05 6.93
CA HIS A 124 -8.77 -3.25 5.77
C HIS A 124 -8.32 -3.90 4.46
N GLU A 125 -8.96 -3.53 3.36
CA GLU A 125 -8.59 -4.00 2.03
C GLU A 125 -7.56 -3.08 1.39
N LEU A 126 -6.60 -3.67 0.65
CA LEU A 126 -5.56 -2.95 -0.07
C LEU A 126 -5.67 -3.26 -1.57
N GLY A 127 -5.56 -2.23 -2.40
CA GLY A 127 -5.60 -2.31 -3.86
C GLY A 127 -4.64 -1.32 -4.53
N ASN A 128 -4.64 -1.30 -5.85
CA ASN A 128 -3.69 -0.61 -6.71
C ASN A 128 -4.19 0.77 -7.15
N HIS A 129 -3.35 1.81 -7.00
CA HIS A 129 -3.62 3.17 -7.47
C HIS A 129 -2.48 3.72 -8.34
N THR A 130 -1.98 2.94 -9.27
CA THR A 130 -0.82 3.22 -10.12
C THR A 130 0.51 3.26 -9.35
N TRP A 131 1.62 3.30 -10.06
CA TRP A 131 2.94 3.37 -9.42
C TRP A 131 3.26 4.77 -8.90
N SER A 132 3.15 5.80 -9.77
CA SER A 132 3.59 7.17 -9.47
C SER A 132 2.46 8.21 -9.46
N HIS A 133 1.21 7.78 -9.58
CA HIS A 133 0.02 8.63 -9.58
C HIS A 133 -0.02 9.68 -10.71
N PRO A 134 0.25 9.31 -11.97
CA PRO A 134 0.18 10.25 -13.10
C PRO A 134 -1.26 10.54 -13.52
N ALA A 135 -1.45 11.53 -14.41
CA ALA A 135 -2.70 11.66 -15.17
C ALA A 135 -2.78 10.52 -16.21
N LEU A 136 -3.24 9.35 -15.77
CA LEU A 136 -3.10 8.08 -16.47
C LEU A 136 -3.79 8.08 -17.84
N SER A 137 -4.95 8.73 -17.96
CA SER A 137 -5.72 8.84 -19.21
C SER A 137 -4.95 9.51 -20.36
N GLY A 138 -3.86 10.23 -20.06
CA GLY A 138 -2.98 10.83 -21.06
C GLY A 138 -1.83 9.92 -21.53
N TYR A 139 -1.70 8.71 -20.99
CA TYR A 139 -0.60 7.80 -21.29
C TYR A 139 -0.92 6.91 -22.51
N ALA A 140 0.12 6.56 -23.27
CA ALA A 140 0.03 5.46 -24.23
C ALA A 140 -0.09 4.11 -23.49
N ALA A 141 -0.55 3.08 -24.19
CA ALA A 141 -0.86 1.76 -23.62
C ALA A 141 0.30 1.16 -22.80
N GLU A 142 1.52 1.14 -23.36
CA GLU A 142 2.67 0.51 -22.70
C GLU A 142 3.07 1.20 -21.39
N PRO A 143 3.32 2.52 -21.30
CA PRO A 143 3.58 3.18 -20.03
C PRO A 143 2.39 3.13 -19.05
N MET A 144 1.14 3.12 -19.54
CA MET A 144 -0.04 2.90 -18.72
C MET A 144 -0.03 1.52 -18.06
N TYR A 145 0.22 0.48 -18.82
CA TYR A 145 0.40 -0.89 -18.31
C TYR A 145 1.52 -0.96 -17.28
N ALA A 146 2.68 -0.35 -17.56
CA ALA A 146 3.83 -0.35 -16.65
C ALA A 146 3.51 0.29 -15.29
N GLU A 147 2.74 1.39 -15.26
CA GLU A 147 2.27 2.04 -14.04
C GLU A 147 1.38 1.09 -13.20
N ILE A 148 0.47 0.37 -13.84
CA ILE A 148 -0.43 -0.56 -13.17
C ILE A 148 0.35 -1.79 -12.68
N GLN A 149 1.15 -2.41 -13.56
CA GLN A 149 1.89 -3.62 -13.25
C GLN A 149 2.92 -3.39 -12.12
N ARG A 150 3.68 -2.33 -12.17
CA ARG A 150 4.72 -2.05 -11.17
C ARG A 150 4.13 -1.89 -9.76
N CYS A 151 2.99 -1.22 -9.63
CA CYS A 151 2.29 -1.11 -8.36
C CYS A 151 1.72 -2.47 -7.92
N ARG A 152 1.13 -3.23 -8.86
CA ARG A 152 0.64 -4.59 -8.63
C ARG A 152 1.73 -5.50 -8.05
N ASP A 153 2.91 -5.47 -8.64
CA ASP A 153 4.02 -6.32 -8.21
C ASP A 153 4.53 -5.90 -6.82
N LYS A 154 4.55 -4.60 -6.52
CA LYS A 154 4.88 -4.09 -5.18
C LYS A 154 3.86 -4.52 -4.13
N LEU A 155 2.57 -4.47 -4.44
CA LEU A 155 1.52 -4.98 -3.55
C LEU A 155 1.72 -6.48 -3.28
N ALA A 156 1.95 -7.27 -4.32
CA ALA A 156 2.19 -8.70 -4.19
C ALA A 156 3.45 -9.02 -3.37
N GLU A 157 4.54 -8.25 -3.56
CA GLU A 157 5.77 -8.35 -2.78
C GLU A 157 5.50 -8.12 -1.28
N LEU A 158 4.77 -7.06 -0.93
CA LEU A 158 4.56 -6.65 0.46
C LEU A 158 3.49 -7.48 1.20
N THR A 159 2.53 -8.05 0.46
CA THR A 159 1.31 -8.61 1.06
C THR A 159 0.99 -10.04 0.64
N GLY A 160 1.72 -10.59 -0.33
CA GLY A 160 1.42 -11.88 -0.95
C GLY A 160 0.23 -11.83 -1.93
N SER A 161 -0.35 -10.63 -2.17
CA SER A 161 -1.51 -10.45 -3.07
C SER A 161 -1.43 -9.11 -3.80
N PRO A 162 -1.80 -9.05 -5.10
CA PRO A 162 -1.88 -7.80 -5.84
C PRO A 162 -3.11 -6.94 -5.46
N GLY A 163 -4.00 -7.43 -4.59
CA GLY A 163 -5.31 -6.84 -4.32
C GLY A 163 -6.35 -7.19 -5.39
N ASN A 164 -7.62 -6.93 -5.08
CA ASN A 164 -8.76 -7.26 -5.95
C ASN A 164 -9.11 -6.17 -6.95
N PHE A 165 -8.65 -4.94 -6.68
CA PHE A 165 -9.05 -3.76 -7.44
C PHE A 165 -7.85 -2.93 -7.88
N PHE A 166 -7.99 -2.39 -9.08
CA PHE A 166 -7.23 -1.24 -9.56
C PHE A 166 -8.16 -0.02 -9.59
N ARG A 167 -7.61 1.17 -9.33
CA ARG A 167 -8.24 2.47 -9.60
C ARG A 167 -7.27 3.34 -10.36
N GLN A 168 -7.75 3.94 -11.45
CA GLN A 168 -6.99 4.92 -12.22
C GLN A 168 -6.67 6.16 -11.37
N SER A 169 -5.51 6.76 -11.59
CA SER A 169 -5.11 8.01 -10.94
C SER A 169 -5.64 9.22 -11.71
N GLN A 170 -6.00 10.27 -10.97
CA GLN A 170 -6.48 11.56 -11.48
C GLN A 170 -7.73 11.51 -12.37
N GLY A 171 -8.55 10.45 -12.25
CA GLY A 171 -9.81 10.30 -12.96
C GLY A 171 -10.90 9.71 -12.07
N GLN A 172 -12.16 10.14 -12.27
CA GLN A 172 -13.31 9.53 -11.57
C GLN A 172 -13.72 8.23 -12.25
N HIS A 173 -13.71 8.20 -13.58
CA HIS A 173 -14.08 7.04 -14.39
C HIS A 173 -12.90 6.58 -15.22
N ALA A 174 -12.82 5.26 -15.45
CA ALA A 174 -11.81 4.67 -16.29
C ALA A 174 -12.12 4.88 -17.78
N THR A 175 -11.10 5.16 -18.57
CA THR A 175 -11.19 5.12 -20.03
C THR A 175 -11.21 3.69 -20.56
N PRO A 176 -11.67 3.43 -21.80
CA PRO A 176 -11.58 2.10 -22.40
C PRO A 176 -10.16 1.54 -22.41
N GLU A 177 -9.17 2.39 -22.65
CA GLU A 177 -7.75 2.02 -22.66
C GLU A 177 -7.27 1.58 -21.27
N GLU A 178 -7.66 2.32 -20.22
CA GLU A 178 -7.35 1.98 -18.83
C GLU A 178 -7.97 0.63 -18.43
N LEU A 179 -9.18 0.33 -18.89
CA LEU A 179 -9.81 -0.98 -18.65
C LEU A 179 -9.07 -2.11 -19.37
N VAL A 180 -8.58 -1.88 -20.59
CA VAL A 180 -7.78 -2.87 -21.33
C VAL A 180 -6.45 -3.13 -20.61
N GLU A 181 -5.72 -2.08 -20.23
CA GLU A 181 -4.41 -2.24 -19.60
C GLU A 181 -4.52 -2.80 -18.16
N ALA A 182 -5.58 -2.46 -17.42
CA ALA A 182 -5.89 -3.08 -16.14
C ALA A 182 -6.14 -4.59 -16.29
N GLY A 183 -6.91 -5.00 -17.31
CA GLY A 183 -7.16 -6.40 -17.62
C GLY A 183 -5.87 -7.16 -17.96
N LYS A 184 -5.00 -6.60 -18.80
CA LYS A 184 -3.68 -7.15 -19.12
C LYS A 184 -2.80 -7.28 -17.88
N ALA A 185 -2.85 -6.33 -16.96
CA ALA A 185 -2.14 -6.37 -15.68
C ALA A 185 -2.75 -7.36 -14.67
N GLY A 186 -3.85 -8.05 -15.02
CA GLY A 186 -4.47 -9.09 -14.19
C GLY A 186 -5.59 -8.61 -13.29
N TYR A 187 -6.07 -7.37 -13.42
CA TYR A 187 -7.25 -6.87 -12.70
C TYR A 187 -8.52 -7.12 -13.49
N ALA A 188 -9.44 -7.91 -12.93
CA ALA A 188 -10.76 -8.10 -13.50
C ALA A 188 -11.69 -6.90 -13.26
N ARG A 189 -11.38 -6.05 -12.27
CA ARG A 189 -12.24 -4.97 -11.79
C ARG A 189 -11.47 -3.68 -11.58
N VAL A 190 -12.01 -2.58 -12.12
CA VAL A 190 -11.57 -1.21 -11.83
C VAL A 190 -12.59 -0.58 -10.90
N LEU A 191 -12.15 -0.09 -9.74
CA LEU A 191 -13.00 0.49 -8.72
C LEU A 191 -13.04 2.01 -8.84
N SER A 192 -14.01 2.53 -9.53
CA SER A 192 -14.37 3.95 -9.55
C SER A 192 -15.24 4.33 -8.34
N TYR A 193 -15.90 5.47 -8.36
CA TYR A 193 -16.73 5.93 -7.23
C TYR A 193 -17.89 6.80 -7.72
N ASP A 194 -19.00 6.80 -6.95
CA ASP A 194 -20.16 7.67 -7.20
C ASP A 194 -20.16 8.92 -6.30
N ILE A 195 -19.37 8.95 -5.23
CA ILE A 195 -19.23 10.09 -4.32
C ILE A 195 -17.77 10.50 -4.20
N ASP A 196 -17.47 11.77 -4.55
CA ASP A 196 -16.20 12.42 -4.24
C ASP A 196 -16.37 13.26 -2.97
N SER A 197 -15.54 13.01 -1.97
CA SER A 197 -15.51 13.80 -0.73
C SER A 197 -14.95 15.20 -0.93
N LEU A 198 -14.21 15.41 -2.03
CA LEU A 198 -13.47 16.64 -2.35
C LEU A 198 -12.43 17.04 -1.29
N ASP A 199 -12.03 16.12 -0.42
CA ASP A 199 -11.08 16.36 0.67
C ASP A 199 -9.69 16.77 0.16
N TRP A 200 -9.31 16.35 -1.03
CA TRP A 200 -8.09 16.74 -1.73
C TRP A 200 -7.99 18.25 -2.06
N LYS A 201 -9.10 19.00 -1.95
CA LYS A 201 -9.15 20.45 -2.09
C LYS A 201 -8.94 21.20 -0.76
N ASP A 202 -8.80 20.46 0.35
CA ASP A 202 -8.73 21.00 1.70
C ASP A 202 -9.87 21.99 2.06
N PRO A 203 -11.14 21.66 1.74
CA PRO A 203 -12.27 22.59 1.93
C PRO A 203 -12.70 22.71 3.39
N GLY A 204 -12.04 22.01 4.29
CA GLY A 204 -12.38 21.91 5.70
C GLY A 204 -13.37 20.79 6.05
N PRO A 205 -13.37 20.33 7.32
CA PRO A 205 -14.10 19.11 7.73
C PRO A 205 -15.62 19.18 7.50
N ALA A 206 -16.24 20.34 7.61
CA ALA A 206 -17.68 20.51 7.40
C ALA A 206 -18.08 20.27 5.95
N ALA A 207 -17.31 20.78 4.99
CA ALA A 207 -17.57 20.60 3.57
C ALA A 207 -17.35 19.13 3.14
N ILE A 208 -16.31 18.48 3.68
CA ILE A 208 -16.05 17.05 3.46
C ILE A 208 -17.24 16.21 3.95
N ARG A 209 -17.73 16.45 5.18
CA ARG A 209 -18.92 15.76 5.70
C ARG A 209 -20.15 15.98 4.83
N ALA A 210 -20.39 17.21 4.36
CA ALA A 210 -21.51 17.53 3.51
C ALA A 210 -21.44 16.81 2.15
N ALA A 211 -20.24 16.66 1.58
CA ALA A 211 -20.04 15.90 0.36
C ALA A 211 -20.37 14.40 0.55
N VAL A 212 -19.84 13.79 1.62
CA VAL A 212 -20.03 12.37 1.95
C VAL A 212 -21.47 12.07 2.40
N ALA A 213 -22.21 13.05 2.96
CA ALA A 213 -23.62 12.88 3.34
C ALA A 213 -24.53 12.48 2.18
N LYS A 214 -24.11 12.66 0.93
CA LYS A 214 -24.82 12.22 -0.28
C LYS A 214 -24.75 10.70 -0.50
N ALA A 215 -23.86 9.99 0.18
CA ALA A 215 -23.72 8.55 0.06
C ALA A 215 -25.02 7.84 0.48
N ARG A 216 -25.31 6.72 -0.17
CA ARG A 216 -26.50 5.88 0.03
C ARG A 216 -26.08 4.40 -0.01
N ALA A 217 -27.00 3.49 0.25
CA ALA A 217 -26.75 2.06 0.13
C ALA A 217 -26.10 1.73 -1.21
N GLY A 218 -24.98 1.02 -1.17
CA GLY A 218 -24.18 0.66 -2.33
C GLY A 218 -23.16 1.71 -2.81
N SER A 219 -23.11 2.92 -2.22
CA SER A 219 -22.16 3.96 -2.65
C SER A 219 -20.69 3.56 -2.38
N VAL A 220 -19.83 3.97 -3.31
CA VAL A 220 -18.37 4.00 -3.17
C VAL A 220 -17.93 5.45 -3.02
N VAL A 221 -17.30 5.78 -1.90
CA VAL A 221 -16.84 7.14 -1.58
C VAL A 221 -15.34 7.24 -1.78
N SER A 222 -14.87 8.24 -2.51
CA SER A 222 -13.45 8.57 -2.70
C SER A 222 -13.00 9.57 -1.66
N MET A 223 -11.88 9.24 -0.98
CA MET A 223 -11.21 10.04 0.05
C MET A 223 -9.68 9.87 -0.07
N HIS A 224 -8.90 10.63 0.71
CA HIS A 224 -7.43 10.62 0.63
C HIS A 224 -6.78 10.57 2.02
N PHE A 225 -5.64 9.85 2.12
CA PHE A 225 -4.85 9.80 3.35
C PHE A 225 -4.05 11.07 3.64
N GLY A 226 -3.63 11.79 2.61
CA GLY A 226 -2.71 12.92 2.74
C GLY A 226 -3.28 14.20 3.37
N HIS A 227 -4.56 14.24 3.75
CA HIS A 227 -5.27 15.46 4.12
C HIS A 227 -5.74 15.45 5.60
N PRO A 228 -5.19 16.33 6.49
CA PRO A 228 -5.62 16.41 7.90
C PRO A 228 -7.12 16.74 8.07
N GLY A 229 -7.71 17.46 7.10
CA GLY A 229 -9.14 17.73 7.08
C GLY A 229 -10.01 16.48 7.02
N THR A 230 -9.51 15.43 6.36
CA THR A 230 -10.15 14.10 6.28
C THR A 230 -10.20 13.45 7.66
N VAL A 231 -9.09 13.45 8.40
CA VAL A 231 -9.03 12.93 9.78
C VAL A 231 -10.07 13.63 10.65
N ALA A 232 -10.14 14.96 10.59
CA ALA A 232 -11.08 15.76 11.39
C ALA A 232 -12.55 15.56 10.97
N ALA A 233 -12.82 15.22 9.71
CA ALA A 233 -14.17 14.96 9.20
C ALA A 233 -14.68 13.56 9.55
N LEU A 234 -13.80 12.59 9.61
CA LEU A 234 -14.12 11.15 9.60
C LEU A 234 -14.99 10.67 10.78
N PRO A 235 -14.79 11.11 12.05
CA PRO A 235 -15.68 10.72 13.14
C PRO A 235 -17.14 11.10 12.88
N GLY A 236 -17.37 12.33 12.40
CA GLY A 236 -18.72 12.81 12.07
C GLY A 236 -19.32 12.11 10.84
N ILE A 237 -18.49 11.68 9.86
CA ILE A 237 -18.93 10.88 8.73
C ILE A 237 -19.42 9.51 9.21
N LEU A 238 -18.61 8.81 10.02
CA LEU A 238 -18.92 7.47 10.51
C LEU A 238 -20.16 7.47 11.39
N THR A 239 -20.31 8.47 12.27
CA THR A 239 -21.53 8.66 13.08
C THR A 239 -22.75 8.86 12.18
N ALA A 240 -22.69 9.79 11.22
CA ALA A 240 -23.81 10.09 10.34
C ALA A 240 -24.21 8.90 9.43
N LEU A 241 -23.27 8.06 9.03
CA LEU A 241 -23.56 6.81 8.31
C LEU A 241 -24.28 5.82 9.23
N ALA A 242 -23.80 5.64 10.46
CA ALA A 242 -24.43 4.76 11.45
C ALA A 242 -25.85 5.21 11.80
N ASP A 243 -26.10 6.51 12.02
CA ASP A 243 -27.43 7.08 12.28
C ASP A 243 -28.43 6.82 11.14
N ARG A 244 -27.92 6.63 9.93
CA ARG A 244 -28.70 6.29 8.72
C ARG A 244 -28.79 4.78 8.47
N GLY A 245 -28.24 3.96 9.36
CA GLY A 245 -28.20 2.51 9.21
C GLY A 245 -27.26 2.02 8.11
N LEU A 246 -26.29 2.85 7.66
CA LEU A 246 -25.33 2.50 6.62
C LEU A 246 -24.03 2.01 7.27
N THR A 247 -23.63 0.78 6.97
CA THR A 247 -22.41 0.16 7.51
C THR A 247 -21.23 0.34 6.54
N PRO A 248 -20.13 0.98 6.97
CA PRO A 248 -18.89 1.01 6.19
C PRO A 248 -18.23 -0.38 6.14
N VAL A 249 -18.01 -0.88 4.92
CA VAL A 249 -17.38 -2.18 4.65
C VAL A 249 -16.28 -2.04 3.60
N THR A 250 -15.48 -3.09 3.38
CA THR A 250 -14.53 -3.11 2.26
C THR A 250 -15.26 -3.11 0.91
N ALA A 251 -14.57 -2.70 -0.15
CA ALA A 251 -15.16 -2.75 -1.50
C ALA A 251 -15.48 -4.19 -1.91
N SER A 252 -14.67 -5.15 -1.53
CA SER A 252 -14.96 -6.57 -1.77
C SER A 252 -16.24 -7.02 -1.09
N ASP A 253 -16.47 -6.65 0.16
CA ASP A 253 -17.71 -6.97 0.88
C ASP A 253 -18.93 -6.24 0.28
N LEU A 254 -18.76 -4.99 -0.15
CA LEU A 254 -19.84 -4.21 -0.78
C LEU A 254 -20.30 -4.81 -2.10
N LEU A 255 -19.34 -5.35 -2.88
CA LEU A 255 -19.53 -5.82 -4.27
C LEU A 255 -19.65 -7.34 -4.40
N ALA A 256 -19.70 -8.06 -3.26
CA ALA A 256 -19.92 -9.50 -3.18
C ALA A 256 -21.33 -9.93 -3.60
#